data_b543acf564f916488eceb8e8ce84ad94
#
_entry.id   b543acf564f916488eceb8e8ce84ad94
#
_cell.length_a   1.000
_cell.length_b   1.000
_cell.length_c   1.000
_cell.angle_alpha   90.00
_cell.angle_beta   90.00
_cell.angle_gamma   90.00
#
_symmetry.space_group_name_H-M   'P 1'
#
loop_
_entity.id
_entity.type
_entity.pdbx_description
1 polymer ?
#
loop_
_entity_poly.entity_id
_entity_poly.type
_entity_poly.pdbx_seq_one_letter_code
_entity_poly.pdbx_strand_id
1 'polypeptide(L)'
;MTKQKWIDQELASRELEPFVNMISYEPPPAKHHLLLLDKLQKIESGEIKRLMVFMPPGHAKSTYCSVLFPPYWMGRNERKNIIHASHTEALAERFGRKIRNIVDSPEYKDIYGFGLSPDSQAAGRWENAKGGEYYAVGVGGAVTGRRADLGIIDDPVKGREEADSDTYRNKNWEWFLSDFRTRLKPDSAMILIQTRWHEDDLAGRILPPNYSGESGRIKASDGEIWEILNLPALAEENDPMGREVGEPLWADWYSLEILEQERKAQGERNWSALYQQRPTPESGEIFKREWIRYYDEVPSNLKIFGASDYAVSEKGDYTVHGVFGVDHLDQIYILDWMRLRTDPLTWIEHFVNLVKKWKPIQWAEEKGQIVRSIGSLIEKRQREEKAFVYRKQFASSTDKVQRCHSFAGRMAQGMILFPKNLYWVSPLIAEMLKFPVSKYDDQVDVLSLCGRMLNDVSPADIPKEDAVPEFRMPTFNELRESNRPELVRYL
;
A
#
# COMPACT_ATOMS: atom_id res chain seq x y z
N MET A 1 -49.51 -6.62 -0.55
CA MET A 1 -48.10 -6.62 -0.10
C MET A 1 -47.95 -7.56 1.09
N THR A 2 -47.01 -8.50 1.08
CA THR A 2 -46.76 -9.36 2.23
C THR A 2 -46.10 -8.57 3.35
N LYS A 3 -46.30 -8.98 4.61
CA LYS A 3 -45.68 -8.34 5.79
C LYS A 3 -44.13 -8.30 5.64
N GLN A 4 -43.54 -9.35 5.09
CA GLN A 4 -42.10 -9.43 4.87
C GLN A 4 -41.64 -8.38 3.84
N LYS A 5 -42.30 -8.27 2.68
CA LYS A 5 -41.97 -7.25 1.66
C LYS A 5 -42.03 -5.84 2.23
N TRP A 6 -42.98 -5.55 3.11
CA TRP A 6 -43.06 -4.25 3.76
C TRP A 6 -41.88 -3.99 4.72
N ILE A 7 -41.49 -4.99 5.52
CA ILE A 7 -40.33 -4.89 6.40
C ILE A 7 -39.05 -4.63 5.59
N ASP A 8 -38.84 -5.39 4.50
CA ASP A 8 -37.66 -5.27 3.67
C ASP A 8 -37.56 -3.88 3.01
N GLN A 9 -38.68 -3.33 2.53
CA GLN A 9 -38.76 -1.97 1.99
C GLN A 9 -38.50 -0.90 3.04
N GLU A 10 -39.02 -1.06 4.25
CA GLU A 10 -38.81 -0.13 5.35
C GLU A 10 -37.32 -0.12 5.78
N LEU A 11 -36.67 -1.29 5.85
CA LEU A 11 -35.24 -1.40 6.10
C LEU A 11 -34.43 -0.75 4.97
N ALA A 12 -34.74 -1.05 3.73
CA ALA A 12 -34.08 -0.47 2.57
C ALA A 12 -34.24 1.06 2.48
N SER A 13 -35.32 1.61 3.00
CA SER A 13 -35.52 3.07 3.07
C SER A 13 -34.61 3.76 4.08
N ARG A 14 -34.07 3.05 5.07
CA ARG A 14 -33.31 3.58 6.20
C ARG A 14 -31.83 3.19 6.19
N GLU A 15 -31.52 2.03 5.67
CA GLU A 15 -30.19 1.42 5.74
C GLU A 15 -29.67 1.11 4.32
N LEU A 16 -28.42 1.46 4.05
CA LEU A 16 -27.83 1.35 2.71
C LEU A 16 -27.61 -0.11 2.30
N GLU A 17 -27.20 -1.00 3.22
CA GLU A 17 -26.98 -2.41 2.88
C GLU A 17 -28.28 -3.12 2.44
N PRO A 18 -29.43 -3.04 3.17
CA PRO A 18 -30.70 -3.55 2.70
C PRO A 18 -31.16 -2.93 1.37
N PHE A 19 -30.91 -1.62 1.16
CA PHE A 19 -31.21 -0.96 -0.11
C PHE A 19 -30.40 -1.58 -1.26
N VAL A 20 -29.09 -1.76 -1.07
CA VAL A 20 -28.21 -2.38 -2.07
C VAL A 20 -28.67 -3.78 -2.41
N ASN A 21 -28.99 -4.60 -1.40
CA ASN A 21 -29.45 -5.97 -1.57
C ASN A 21 -30.82 -6.05 -2.31
N MET A 22 -31.66 -5.03 -2.21
CA MET A 22 -32.95 -4.97 -2.88
C MET A 22 -32.86 -4.48 -4.34
N ILE A 23 -31.95 -3.54 -4.61
CA ILE A 23 -31.82 -2.86 -5.92
C ILE A 23 -30.81 -3.57 -6.84
N SER A 24 -29.75 -4.18 -6.27
CA SER A 24 -28.67 -4.77 -7.04
C SER A 24 -28.95 -6.23 -7.37
N TYR A 25 -28.68 -6.61 -8.63
CA TYR A 25 -28.64 -8.00 -9.08
C TYR A 25 -27.24 -8.62 -8.94
N GLU A 26 -26.29 -7.87 -8.39
CA GLU A 26 -24.91 -8.34 -8.12
C GLU A 26 -24.88 -9.33 -6.94
N PRO A 27 -23.83 -10.14 -6.82
CA PRO A 27 -23.64 -10.97 -5.65
C PRO A 27 -23.68 -10.18 -4.34
N PRO A 28 -24.02 -10.80 -3.21
CA PRO A 28 -24.02 -10.12 -1.91
C PRO A 28 -22.69 -9.40 -1.63
N PRO A 29 -22.71 -8.25 -0.92
CA PRO A 29 -21.51 -7.50 -0.60
C PRO A 29 -20.47 -8.34 0.15
N ALA A 30 -19.23 -8.35 -0.32
CA ALA A 30 -18.11 -8.93 0.41
C ALA A 30 -17.75 -8.08 1.63
N LYS A 31 -16.92 -8.61 2.55
CA LYS A 31 -16.56 -7.93 3.82
C LYS A 31 -16.07 -6.49 3.63
N HIS A 32 -15.21 -6.24 2.64
CA HIS A 32 -14.71 -4.90 2.35
C HIS A 32 -15.79 -3.96 1.79
N HIS A 33 -16.77 -4.51 1.06
CA HIS A 33 -17.93 -3.75 0.61
C HIS A 33 -18.83 -3.35 1.79
N LEU A 34 -19.03 -4.24 2.77
CA LEU A 34 -19.79 -3.92 3.99
C LEU A 34 -19.14 -2.79 4.78
N LEU A 35 -17.80 -2.81 4.91
CA LEU A 35 -17.07 -1.71 5.54
C LEU A 35 -17.23 -0.40 4.76
N LEU A 36 -17.21 -0.44 3.43
CA LEU A 36 -17.47 0.72 2.59
C LEU A 36 -18.89 1.23 2.76
N LEU A 37 -19.89 0.34 2.78
CA LEU A 37 -21.30 0.70 2.99
C LEU A 37 -21.52 1.38 4.36
N ASP A 38 -20.85 0.93 5.41
CA ASP A 38 -20.87 1.62 6.72
C ASP A 38 -20.37 3.07 6.62
N LYS A 39 -19.24 3.30 5.91
CA LYS A 39 -18.74 4.66 5.71
C LYS A 39 -19.68 5.54 4.88
N LEU A 40 -20.28 4.97 3.84
CA LEU A 40 -21.26 5.67 3.00
C LEU A 40 -22.55 5.98 3.78
N GLN A 41 -23.02 5.07 4.65
CA GLN A 41 -24.14 5.33 5.54
C GLN A 41 -23.84 6.52 6.49
N LYS A 42 -22.60 6.63 6.96
CA LYS A 42 -22.14 7.75 7.80
C LYS A 42 -22.03 9.07 7.02
N ILE A 43 -21.81 9.03 5.71
CA ILE A 43 -21.96 10.20 4.83
C ILE A 43 -23.43 10.65 4.77
N GLU A 44 -24.34 9.71 4.60
CA GLU A 44 -25.80 10.04 4.53
C GLU A 44 -26.29 10.64 5.85
N SER A 45 -25.91 10.08 6.98
CA SER A 45 -26.30 10.58 8.32
C SER A 45 -25.63 11.92 8.69
N GLY A 46 -24.57 12.34 7.95
CA GLY A 46 -23.80 13.55 8.23
C GLY A 46 -22.72 13.39 9.31
N GLU A 47 -22.49 12.17 9.81
CA GLU A 47 -21.38 11.87 10.74
C GLU A 47 -20.02 12.04 10.07
N ILE A 48 -19.92 11.68 8.79
CA ILE A 48 -18.77 11.91 7.93
C ILE A 48 -19.15 12.93 6.86
N LYS A 49 -18.37 14.01 6.72
CA LYS A 49 -18.58 15.01 5.66
C LYS A 49 -17.56 14.89 4.53
N ARG A 50 -16.42 14.28 4.76
CA ARG A 50 -15.33 14.11 3.80
C ARG A 50 -14.84 12.67 3.84
N LEU A 51 -14.96 11.94 2.75
CA LEU A 51 -14.56 10.54 2.64
C LEU A 51 -13.61 10.35 1.45
N MET A 52 -12.47 9.72 1.67
CA MET A 52 -11.61 9.20 0.62
C MET A 52 -11.66 7.67 0.62
N VAL A 53 -11.79 7.08 -0.58
CA VAL A 53 -11.84 5.64 -0.77
C VAL A 53 -10.74 5.23 -1.75
N PHE A 54 -9.77 4.48 -1.25
CA PHE A 54 -8.68 3.92 -2.04
C PHE A 54 -8.76 2.40 -2.02
N MET A 55 -8.96 1.82 -3.20
CA MET A 55 -9.03 0.36 -3.40
C MET A 55 -8.41 -0.02 -4.74
N PRO A 56 -7.94 -1.26 -4.89
CA PRO A 56 -7.39 -1.75 -6.15
C PRO A 56 -8.42 -1.71 -7.29
N PRO A 57 -7.96 -1.74 -8.55
CA PRO A 57 -8.84 -1.96 -9.69
C PRO A 57 -9.67 -3.25 -9.53
N GLY A 58 -10.90 -3.25 -10.03
CA GLY A 58 -11.77 -4.43 -10.01
C GLY A 58 -12.44 -4.77 -8.66
N HIS A 59 -12.18 -4.01 -7.57
CA HIS A 59 -12.77 -4.25 -6.25
C HIS A 59 -14.06 -3.46 -5.98
N ALA A 60 -14.80 -3.13 -7.02
CA ALA A 60 -16.14 -2.55 -7.01
C ALA A 60 -16.32 -1.19 -6.29
N LYS A 61 -15.23 -0.43 -6.00
CA LYS A 61 -15.31 0.88 -5.36
C LYS A 61 -16.32 1.82 -6.03
N SER A 62 -16.25 1.96 -7.37
CA SER A 62 -17.17 2.81 -8.14
C SER A 62 -18.60 2.25 -8.18
N THR A 63 -18.79 0.93 -8.14
CA THR A 63 -20.14 0.32 -8.08
C THR A 63 -20.87 0.79 -6.84
N TYR A 64 -20.24 0.72 -5.68
CA TYR A 64 -20.86 1.12 -4.43
C TYR A 64 -20.93 2.62 -4.25
N CYS A 65 -19.85 3.35 -4.48
CA CYS A 65 -19.80 4.79 -4.24
C CYS A 65 -20.51 5.62 -5.32
N SER A 66 -20.41 5.20 -6.60
CA SER A 66 -20.79 6.02 -7.75
C SER A 66 -22.03 5.52 -8.47
N VAL A 67 -22.55 4.34 -8.12
CA VAL A 67 -23.78 3.80 -8.73
C VAL A 67 -24.86 3.51 -7.70
N LEU A 68 -24.55 2.79 -6.61
CA LEU A 68 -25.54 2.32 -5.64
C LEU A 68 -25.80 3.33 -4.52
N PHE A 69 -24.80 4.06 -4.06
CA PHE A 69 -24.98 5.07 -3.02
C PHE A 69 -25.76 6.32 -3.46
N PRO A 70 -25.53 6.94 -4.63
CA PRO A 70 -26.22 8.15 -5.02
C PRO A 70 -27.75 8.04 -5.04
N PRO A 71 -28.39 6.98 -5.60
CA PRO A 71 -29.85 6.84 -5.54
C PRO A 71 -30.35 6.68 -4.11
N TYR A 72 -29.68 5.89 -3.25
CA TYR A 72 -30.01 5.80 -1.82
C TYR A 72 -29.99 7.18 -1.15
N TRP A 73 -28.88 7.92 -1.35
CA TRP A 73 -28.72 9.26 -0.80
C TRP A 73 -29.80 10.23 -1.27
N MET A 74 -30.21 10.18 -2.56
CA MET A 74 -31.29 10.99 -3.10
C MET A 74 -32.66 10.59 -2.53
N GLY A 75 -32.89 9.31 -2.31
CA GLY A 75 -34.11 8.83 -1.67
C GLY A 75 -34.30 9.38 -0.26
N ARG A 76 -33.21 9.49 0.49
CA ARG A 76 -33.17 10.05 1.85
C ARG A 76 -33.14 11.59 1.87
N ASN A 77 -32.67 12.22 0.80
CA ASN A 77 -32.44 13.66 0.69
C ASN A 77 -33.13 14.22 -0.57
N GLU A 78 -34.43 14.09 -0.65
CA GLU A 78 -35.27 14.26 -1.85
C GLU A 78 -35.02 15.52 -2.69
N ARG A 79 -34.67 16.65 -2.04
CA ARG A 79 -34.50 17.98 -2.68
C ARG A 79 -33.05 18.45 -2.77
N LYS A 80 -32.11 17.56 -2.48
CA LYS A 80 -30.68 17.89 -2.49
C LYS A 80 -30.04 17.49 -3.82
N ASN A 81 -28.95 18.19 -4.15
CA ASN A 81 -28.29 18.09 -5.45
C ASN A 81 -26.96 17.32 -5.34
N ILE A 82 -26.67 16.52 -6.36
CA ILE A 82 -25.41 15.80 -6.54
C ILE A 82 -24.64 16.38 -7.73
N ILE A 83 -23.35 16.67 -7.54
CA ILE A 83 -22.39 16.85 -8.63
C ILE A 83 -21.46 15.64 -8.62
N HIS A 84 -21.41 14.92 -9.74
CA HIS A 84 -20.59 13.72 -9.89
C HIS A 84 -19.57 13.92 -11.02
N ALA A 85 -18.29 13.91 -10.68
CA ALA A 85 -17.20 14.11 -11.60
C ALA A 85 -16.43 12.80 -11.84
N SER A 86 -15.88 12.63 -13.04
CA SER A 86 -14.93 11.58 -13.37
C SER A 86 -13.91 12.11 -14.39
N HIS A 87 -12.85 11.35 -14.72
CA HIS A 87 -11.80 11.80 -15.66
C HIS A 87 -12.33 12.21 -17.04
N THR A 88 -13.49 11.69 -17.47
CA THR A 88 -14.18 12.12 -18.68
C THR A 88 -15.67 12.34 -18.43
N GLU A 89 -16.27 13.27 -19.19
CA GLU A 89 -17.72 13.50 -19.16
C GLU A 89 -18.51 12.23 -19.55
N ALA A 90 -18.04 11.50 -20.56
CA ALA A 90 -18.67 10.25 -21.00
C ALA A 90 -18.75 9.18 -19.91
N LEU A 91 -17.72 9.08 -19.04
CA LEU A 91 -17.75 8.16 -17.90
C LEU A 91 -18.69 8.66 -16.81
N ALA A 92 -18.66 9.94 -16.49
CA ALA A 92 -19.58 10.55 -15.53
C ALA A 92 -21.06 10.40 -15.97
N GLU A 93 -21.35 10.60 -17.25
CA GLU A 93 -22.67 10.34 -17.83
C GLU A 93 -23.07 8.85 -17.79
N ARG A 94 -22.11 7.93 -17.96
CA ARG A 94 -22.38 6.49 -17.82
C ARG A 94 -22.85 6.17 -16.40
N PHE A 95 -22.24 6.75 -15.39
CA PHE A 95 -22.73 6.65 -14.01
C PHE A 95 -24.11 7.27 -13.87
N GLY A 96 -24.31 8.49 -14.41
CA GLY A 96 -25.60 9.17 -14.39
C GLY A 96 -26.73 8.35 -14.97
N ARG A 97 -26.50 7.65 -16.09
CA ARG A 97 -27.48 6.72 -16.68
C ARG A 97 -27.82 5.56 -15.75
N LYS A 98 -26.81 4.95 -15.11
CA LYS A 98 -27.05 3.83 -14.17
C LYS A 98 -27.86 4.28 -12.97
N ILE A 99 -27.49 5.41 -12.36
CA ILE A 99 -28.20 5.99 -11.21
C ILE A 99 -29.64 6.34 -11.61
N ARG A 100 -29.83 7.01 -12.73
CA ARG A 100 -31.12 7.37 -13.27
C ARG A 100 -32.03 6.14 -13.45
N ASN A 101 -31.50 5.06 -14.02
CA ASN A 101 -32.25 3.82 -14.23
C ASN A 101 -32.69 3.19 -12.89
N ILE A 102 -31.86 3.28 -11.85
CA ILE A 102 -32.23 2.84 -10.51
C ILE A 102 -33.35 3.72 -9.96
N VAL A 103 -33.25 5.05 -10.03
CA VAL A 103 -34.29 5.99 -9.56
C VAL A 103 -35.61 5.82 -10.29
N ASP A 104 -35.56 5.38 -11.55
CA ASP A 104 -36.76 5.10 -12.34
C ASP A 104 -37.34 3.69 -12.11
N SER A 105 -36.63 2.79 -11.44
CA SER A 105 -37.09 1.42 -11.24
C SER A 105 -38.35 1.32 -10.38
N PRO A 106 -39.16 0.28 -10.56
CA PRO A 106 -40.31 -0.01 -9.68
C PRO A 106 -39.92 -0.18 -8.23
N GLU A 107 -38.80 -0.84 -7.98
CA GLU A 107 -38.25 -1.12 -6.64
C GLU A 107 -37.94 0.18 -5.89
N TYR A 108 -37.27 1.13 -6.55
CA TYR A 108 -36.96 2.44 -5.97
C TYR A 108 -38.23 3.24 -5.64
N LYS A 109 -39.20 3.24 -6.58
CA LYS A 109 -40.51 3.90 -6.38
C LYS A 109 -41.32 3.26 -5.26
N ASP A 110 -41.21 1.95 -5.11
CA ASP A 110 -41.83 1.21 -3.99
C ASP A 110 -41.21 1.59 -2.63
N ILE A 111 -39.87 1.84 -2.59
CA ILE A 111 -39.16 2.21 -1.36
C ILE A 111 -39.44 3.66 -0.95
N TYR A 112 -39.31 4.61 -1.90
CA TYR A 112 -39.29 6.06 -1.60
C TYR A 112 -40.57 6.79 -1.98
N GLY A 113 -41.46 6.18 -2.74
CA GLY A 113 -42.72 6.78 -3.18
C GLY A 113 -42.60 7.84 -4.32
N PHE A 114 -41.42 7.98 -4.93
CA PHE A 114 -41.18 8.85 -6.07
C PHE A 114 -40.10 8.28 -6.99
N GLY A 115 -39.96 8.83 -8.19
CA GLY A 115 -38.97 8.47 -9.20
C GLY A 115 -38.43 9.70 -9.90
N LEU A 116 -38.17 9.59 -11.23
CA LEU A 116 -37.68 10.69 -12.04
C LEU A 116 -38.77 11.74 -12.30
N SER A 117 -38.33 12.99 -12.50
CA SER A 117 -39.15 14.03 -13.11
C SER A 117 -39.42 13.71 -14.58
N PRO A 118 -40.66 13.82 -15.07
CA PRO A 118 -40.97 13.58 -16.49
C PRO A 118 -40.22 14.51 -17.44
N ASP A 119 -39.87 15.70 -16.99
CA ASP A 119 -39.35 16.79 -17.83
C ASP A 119 -37.80 16.86 -17.88
N SER A 120 -37.11 16.03 -17.10
CA SER A 120 -35.66 16.15 -16.95
C SER A 120 -34.97 14.76 -16.86
N GLN A 121 -34.63 14.16 -18.01
CA GLN A 121 -34.17 12.77 -18.11
C GLN A 121 -32.90 12.56 -18.96
N ALA A 122 -32.10 13.60 -19.22
CA ALA A 122 -30.87 13.46 -19.97
C ALA A 122 -29.84 12.59 -19.22
N ALA A 123 -28.90 11.93 -19.91
CA ALA A 123 -27.95 10.98 -19.32
C ALA A 123 -27.07 11.61 -18.25
N GLY A 124 -26.54 12.78 -18.52
CA GLY A 124 -25.62 13.49 -17.61
C GLY A 124 -26.34 14.52 -16.72
N ARG A 125 -27.63 14.77 -16.93
CA ARG A 125 -28.39 15.72 -16.14
C ARG A 125 -29.85 15.32 -16.05
N TRP A 126 -30.32 15.13 -14.84
CA TRP A 126 -31.74 14.80 -14.60
C TRP A 126 -32.15 15.23 -13.18
N GLU A 127 -33.45 15.26 -12.98
CA GLU A 127 -34.07 15.62 -11.72
C GLU A 127 -35.00 14.49 -11.25
N ASN A 128 -35.11 14.33 -9.94
CA ASN A 128 -36.17 13.51 -9.37
C ASN A 128 -37.46 14.28 -9.24
N ALA A 129 -38.58 13.61 -9.05
CA ALA A 129 -39.92 14.24 -8.98
C ALA A 129 -40.11 15.18 -7.76
N LYS A 130 -39.11 15.27 -6.86
CA LYS A 130 -39.10 16.16 -5.70
C LYS A 130 -38.23 17.40 -5.88
N GLY A 131 -37.54 17.52 -7.02
CA GLY A 131 -36.68 18.65 -7.37
C GLY A 131 -35.20 18.51 -6.92
N GLY A 132 -34.75 17.30 -6.56
CA GLY A 132 -33.34 17.03 -6.40
C GLY A 132 -32.66 16.81 -7.75
N GLU A 133 -31.54 17.47 -8.01
CA GLU A 133 -30.81 17.41 -9.28
C GLU A 133 -29.56 16.49 -9.19
N TYR A 134 -29.36 15.71 -10.24
CA TYR A 134 -28.08 15.02 -10.51
C TYR A 134 -27.40 15.65 -11.71
N TYR A 135 -26.09 15.93 -11.57
CA TYR A 135 -25.28 16.52 -12.62
C TYR A 135 -23.92 15.79 -12.75
N ALA A 136 -23.69 15.22 -13.94
CA ALA A 136 -22.44 14.59 -14.33
C ALA A 136 -21.52 15.61 -15.03
N VAL A 137 -20.21 15.52 -14.75
CA VAL A 137 -19.19 16.39 -15.35
C VAL A 137 -17.87 15.65 -15.52
N GLY A 138 -17.13 15.96 -16.58
CA GLY A 138 -15.72 15.55 -16.71
C GLY A 138 -14.81 16.47 -15.89
N VAL A 139 -13.69 15.94 -15.38
CA VAL A 139 -12.64 16.76 -14.77
C VAL A 139 -12.15 17.80 -15.79
N GLY A 140 -12.02 19.06 -15.36
CA GLY A 140 -11.75 20.22 -16.25
C GLY A 140 -13.01 20.78 -16.92
N GLY A 141 -14.18 20.14 -16.79
CA GLY A 141 -15.46 20.65 -17.28
C GLY A 141 -16.04 21.76 -16.40
N ALA A 142 -16.84 22.65 -17.00
CA ALA A 142 -17.46 23.76 -16.30
C ALA A 142 -18.62 23.29 -15.41
N VAL A 143 -18.57 23.66 -14.13
CA VAL A 143 -19.64 23.39 -13.13
C VAL A 143 -20.38 24.69 -12.75
N THR A 144 -20.33 25.70 -13.62
CA THR A 144 -20.88 27.04 -13.35
C THR A 144 -22.39 27.03 -13.15
N GLY A 145 -22.88 27.88 -12.23
CA GLY A 145 -24.31 28.05 -11.98
C GLY A 145 -24.98 26.97 -11.14
N ARG A 146 -24.22 25.98 -10.60
CA ARG A 146 -24.75 24.86 -9.80
C ARG A 146 -24.22 24.86 -8.40
N ARG A 147 -24.98 24.26 -7.49
CA ARG A 147 -24.58 24.02 -6.09
C ARG A 147 -24.91 22.59 -5.70
N ALA A 148 -24.02 21.91 -5.02
CA ALA A 148 -24.19 20.54 -4.58
C ALA A 148 -24.23 20.40 -3.06
N ASP A 149 -25.08 19.49 -2.62
CA ASP A 149 -25.12 18.99 -1.24
C ASP A 149 -24.24 17.74 -1.07
N LEU A 150 -24.03 17.00 -2.17
CA LEU A 150 -23.09 15.89 -2.27
C LEU A 150 -22.20 16.06 -3.51
N GLY A 151 -20.90 16.11 -3.31
CA GLY A 151 -19.90 16.05 -4.36
C GLY A 151 -19.27 14.67 -4.44
N ILE A 152 -19.19 14.08 -5.63
CA ILE A 152 -18.52 12.81 -5.88
C ILE A 152 -17.47 13.02 -6.95
N ILE A 153 -16.24 12.61 -6.68
CA ILE A 153 -15.14 12.54 -7.68
C ILE A 153 -14.70 11.09 -7.78
N ASP A 154 -14.90 10.46 -8.93
CA ASP A 154 -14.53 9.06 -9.16
C ASP A 154 -13.44 8.95 -10.23
N ASP A 155 -12.29 8.41 -9.83
CA ASP A 155 -11.11 8.21 -10.67
C ASP A 155 -10.82 9.46 -11.56
N PRO A 156 -10.30 10.57 -10.97
CA PRO A 156 -10.10 11.84 -11.68
C PRO A 156 -8.96 11.82 -12.71
N VAL A 157 -8.25 10.70 -12.83
CA VAL A 157 -7.10 10.48 -13.73
C VAL A 157 -7.39 9.27 -14.60
N LYS A 158 -7.18 9.40 -15.91
CA LYS A 158 -7.47 8.35 -16.89
C LYS A 158 -6.50 7.17 -16.85
N GLY A 159 -5.22 7.45 -16.55
CA GLY A 159 -4.17 6.44 -16.55
C GLY A 159 -2.79 7.01 -16.32
N ARG A 160 -1.77 6.19 -16.54
CA ARG A 160 -0.38 6.49 -16.20
C ARG A 160 0.16 7.77 -16.86
N GLU A 161 -0.09 7.97 -18.14
CA GLU A 161 0.38 9.13 -18.89
C GLU A 161 -0.09 10.46 -18.28
N GLU A 162 -1.39 10.54 -17.90
CA GLU A 162 -1.93 11.72 -17.23
C GLU A 162 -1.40 11.85 -15.80
N ALA A 163 -1.27 10.73 -15.08
CA ALA A 163 -0.77 10.71 -13.71
C ALA A 163 0.68 11.20 -13.61
N ASP A 164 1.53 10.84 -14.55
CA ASP A 164 2.94 11.24 -14.58
C ASP A 164 3.15 12.67 -15.10
N SER A 165 2.13 13.29 -15.72
CA SER A 165 2.21 14.64 -16.25
C SER A 165 1.90 15.71 -15.19
N ASP A 166 2.89 16.54 -14.83
CA ASP A 166 2.70 17.71 -13.94
C ASP A 166 1.59 18.63 -14.43
N THR A 167 1.49 18.82 -15.75
CA THR A 167 0.46 19.67 -16.35
C THR A 167 -0.95 19.16 -16.06
N TYR A 168 -1.17 17.84 -16.16
CA TYR A 168 -2.47 17.23 -15.84
C TYR A 168 -2.77 17.27 -14.34
N ARG A 169 -1.78 16.97 -13.49
CA ARG A 169 -1.96 17.06 -12.03
C ARG A 169 -2.30 18.50 -11.59
N ASN A 170 -1.61 19.50 -12.14
CA ASN A 170 -1.90 20.90 -11.87
C ASN A 170 -3.30 21.32 -12.35
N LYS A 171 -3.70 20.92 -13.56
CA LYS A 171 -5.06 21.18 -14.07
C LYS A 171 -6.14 20.54 -13.20
N ASN A 172 -5.95 19.28 -12.77
CA ASN A 172 -6.87 18.60 -11.86
C ASN A 172 -7.00 19.35 -10.53
N TRP A 173 -5.88 19.82 -9.98
CA TRP A 173 -5.86 20.56 -8.74
C TRP A 173 -6.55 21.93 -8.85
N GLU A 174 -6.23 22.68 -9.89
CA GLU A 174 -6.88 23.99 -10.17
C GLU A 174 -8.37 23.84 -10.37
N TRP A 175 -8.81 22.87 -11.17
CA TRP A 175 -10.22 22.55 -11.37
C TRP A 175 -10.90 22.16 -10.05
N PHE A 176 -10.26 21.32 -9.26
CA PHE A 176 -10.79 20.94 -7.95
C PHE A 176 -11.03 22.15 -7.05
N LEU A 177 -10.06 23.07 -6.94
CA LEU A 177 -10.15 24.24 -6.10
C LEU A 177 -11.13 25.29 -6.63
N SER A 178 -11.04 25.61 -7.94
CA SER A 178 -11.74 26.74 -8.53
C SER A 178 -13.14 26.41 -8.98
N ASP A 179 -13.36 25.21 -9.54
CA ASP A 179 -14.63 24.82 -10.15
C ASP A 179 -15.44 23.87 -9.28
N PHE A 180 -14.86 22.78 -8.76
CA PHE A 180 -15.62 21.78 -8.06
C PHE A 180 -15.91 22.16 -6.60
N ARG A 181 -14.86 22.48 -5.83
CA ARG A 181 -14.98 22.79 -4.40
C ARG A 181 -15.83 24.02 -4.12
N THR A 182 -15.76 25.02 -4.98
CA THR A 182 -16.57 26.25 -4.87
C THR A 182 -18.07 26.02 -5.10
N ARG A 183 -18.45 24.87 -5.64
CA ARG A 183 -19.87 24.50 -5.86
C ARG A 183 -20.47 23.75 -4.68
N LEU A 184 -19.66 23.25 -3.78
CA LEU A 184 -20.14 22.59 -2.58
C LEU A 184 -20.77 23.62 -1.64
N LYS A 185 -21.94 23.27 -1.07
CA LYS A 185 -22.58 24.09 -0.02
C LYS A 185 -21.80 23.92 1.30
N PRO A 186 -21.93 24.85 2.26
CA PRO A 186 -21.20 24.77 3.54
C PRO A 186 -21.36 23.46 4.30
N ASP A 187 -22.56 22.86 4.25
CA ASP A 187 -22.87 21.59 4.95
C ASP A 187 -22.82 20.36 4.03
N SER A 188 -22.28 20.51 2.85
CA SER A 188 -22.18 19.42 1.87
C SER A 188 -21.24 18.30 2.32
N ALA A 189 -21.54 17.09 1.87
CA ALA A 189 -20.61 15.98 1.90
C ALA A 189 -19.79 15.89 0.61
N MET A 190 -18.61 15.27 0.68
CA MET A 190 -17.77 14.98 -0.47
C MET A 190 -17.15 13.60 -0.37
N ILE A 191 -17.17 12.86 -1.48
CA ILE A 191 -16.52 11.56 -1.63
C ILE A 191 -15.50 11.66 -2.76
N LEU A 192 -14.25 11.33 -2.46
CA LEU A 192 -13.17 11.16 -3.43
C LEU A 192 -12.83 9.68 -3.53
N ILE A 193 -13.10 9.07 -4.67
CA ILE A 193 -12.84 7.67 -4.96
C ILE A 193 -11.73 7.62 -5.98
N GLN A 194 -10.64 6.93 -5.70
CA GLN A 194 -9.60 6.76 -6.71
C GLN A 194 -8.71 5.55 -6.45
N THR A 195 -8.12 5.08 -7.53
CA THR A 195 -6.90 4.28 -7.48
C THR A 195 -5.72 5.24 -7.44
N ARG A 196 -4.76 5.01 -6.55
CA ARG A 196 -3.61 5.90 -6.37
C ARG A 196 -2.60 5.69 -7.49
N TRP A 197 -2.50 6.62 -8.43
CA TRP A 197 -1.55 6.54 -9.55
C TRP A 197 -0.21 7.20 -9.26
N HIS A 198 -0.23 8.29 -8.53
CA HIS A 198 0.93 9.14 -8.26
C HIS A 198 0.82 9.73 -6.85
N GLU A 199 1.96 9.99 -6.18
CA GLU A 199 1.91 10.60 -4.85
C GLU A 199 1.35 12.02 -4.86
N ASP A 200 1.64 12.78 -5.92
CA ASP A 200 1.12 14.13 -6.17
C ASP A 200 -0.23 14.12 -6.94
N ASP A 201 -1.03 13.06 -6.81
CA ASP A 201 -2.40 13.02 -7.31
C ASP A 201 -3.34 13.91 -6.47
N LEU A 202 -4.61 14.00 -6.87
CA LEU A 202 -5.57 14.86 -6.16
C LEU A 202 -5.64 14.55 -4.66
N ALA A 203 -5.69 13.28 -4.28
CA ALA A 203 -5.69 12.90 -2.87
C ALA A 203 -4.36 13.26 -2.17
N GLY A 204 -3.23 13.06 -2.84
CA GLY A 204 -1.90 13.40 -2.31
C GLY A 204 -1.75 14.89 -2.01
N ARG A 205 -2.35 15.76 -2.83
CA ARG A 205 -2.35 17.22 -2.60
C ARG A 205 -3.29 17.67 -1.47
N ILE A 206 -4.37 16.94 -1.22
CA ILE A 206 -5.29 17.22 -0.11
C ILE A 206 -4.70 16.70 1.20
N LEU A 207 -4.14 15.50 1.22
CA LEU A 207 -3.60 14.85 2.40
C LEU A 207 -2.30 15.51 2.89
N PRO A 208 -1.94 15.35 4.16
CA PRO A 208 -0.68 15.90 4.66
C PRO A 208 0.52 15.19 4.00
N PRO A 209 1.67 15.89 3.80
CA PRO A 209 2.84 15.33 3.11
C PRO A 209 3.37 14.02 3.74
N ASN A 210 3.19 13.87 5.05
CA ASN A 210 3.62 12.67 5.79
C ASN A 210 2.57 11.54 5.83
N TYR A 211 1.49 11.62 5.04
CA TYR A 211 0.52 10.52 4.92
C TYR A 211 1.18 9.28 4.32
N SER A 212 1.09 8.15 5.01
CA SER A 212 1.77 6.91 4.64
C SER A 212 0.83 5.74 4.31
N GLY A 213 -0.47 6.01 4.10
CA GLY A 213 -1.44 5.00 3.64
C GLY A 213 -2.34 4.44 4.76
N GLU A 214 -2.40 5.06 5.92
CA GLU A 214 -3.27 4.67 7.01
C GLU A 214 -4.75 4.98 6.73
N SER A 215 -5.66 4.13 7.24
CA SER A 215 -7.10 4.39 7.29
C SER A 215 -7.48 5.13 8.57
N GLY A 216 -8.62 5.87 8.55
CA GLY A 216 -9.17 6.58 9.68
C GLY A 216 -9.27 8.09 9.47
N ARG A 217 -9.43 8.83 10.56
CA ARG A 217 -9.59 10.30 10.52
C ARG A 217 -8.24 11.00 10.41
N ILE A 218 -8.02 11.66 9.29
CA ILE A 218 -6.78 12.38 8.97
C ILE A 218 -7.11 13.86 8.80
N LYS A 219 -6.31 14.72 9.43
CA LYS A 219 -6.37 16.16 9.21
C LYS A 219 -5.60 16.49 7.94
N ALA A 220 -6.30 17.00 6.95
CA ALA A 220 -5.74 17.41 5.66
C ALA A 220 -4.87 18.68 5.79
N SER A 221 -4.13 19.00 4.74
CA SER A 221 -3.24 20.16 4.68
C SER A 221 -3.98 21.50 4.85
N ASP A 222 -5.25 21.58 4.45
CA ASP A 222 -6.11 22.76 4.63
C ASP A 222 -6.86 22.79 5.97
N GLY A 223 -6.63 21.79 6.84
CA GLY A 223 -7.23 21.68 8.16
C GLY A 223 -8.58 20.94 8.21
N GLU A 224 -9.19 20.59 7.06
CA GLU A 224 -10.38 19.75 7.03
C GLU A 224 -10.05 18.33 7.54
N ILE A 225 -11.04 17.68 8.15
CA ILE A 225 -10.91 16.27 8.61
C ILE A 225 -11.52 15.36 7.56
N TRP A 226 -10.71 14.47 7.02
CA TRP A 226 -11.12 13.43 6.09
C TRP A 226 -11.13 12.08 6.77
N GLU A 227 -12.17 11.33 6.54
CA GLU A 227 -12.19 9.88 6.80
C GLU A 227 -11.56 9.18 5.60
N ILE A 228 -10.53 8.39 5.85
CA ILE A 228 -9.81 7.64 4.80
C ILE A 228 -10.15 6.17 4.95
N LEU A 229 -10.62 5.56 3.88
CA LEU A 229 -10.73 4.12 3.74
C LEU A 229 -9.72 3.66 2.71
N ASN A 230 -8.56 3.24 3.17
CA ASN A 230 -7.50 2.69 2.35
C ASN A 230 -7.43 1.17 2.51
N LEU A 231 -7.73 0.45 1.45
CA LEU A 231 -7.78 -1.02 1.42
C LEU A 231 -6.84 -1.54 0.34
N PRO A 232 -5.61 -1.93 0.69
CA PRO A 232 -4.67 -2.54 -0.25
C PRO A 232 -5.11 -3.94 -0.67
N ALA A 233 -4.66 -4.40 -1.85
CA ALA A 233 -4.97 -5.72 -2.41
C ALA A 233 -4.50 -6.85 -1.49
N LEU A 234 -3.29 -6.73 -0.95
CA LEU A 234 -2.76 -7.59 0.10
C LEU A 234 -2.68 -6.80 1.39
N ALA A 235 -3.19 -7.37 2.47
CA ALA A 235 -3.19 -6.74 3.78
C ALA A 235 -1.77 -6.36 4.24
N GLU A 236 -1.67 -5.20 4.86
CA GLU A 236 -0.47 -4.71 5.52
C GLU A 236 -0.73 -4.61 7.03
N GLU A 237 0.27 -4.22 7.81
CA GLU A 237 0.09 -3.99 9.24
C GLU A 237 -1.01 -2.96 9.52
N ASN A 238 -1.80 -3.19 10.58
CA ASN A 238 -2.95 -2.38 10.98
C ASN A 238 -4.05 -2.30 9.90
N ASP A 239 -4.30 -3.40 9.21
CA ASP A 239 -5.37 -3.51 8.23
C ASP A 239 -6.74 -3.16 8.87
N PRO A 240 -7.54 -2.26 8.27
CA PRO A 240 -8.79 -1.78 8.86
C PRO A 240 -9.88 -2.87 8.93
N MET A 241 -9.71 -3.99 8.23
CA MET A 241 -10.59 -5.17 8.28
C MET A 241 -10.09 -6.24 9.24
N GLY A 242 -8.88 -6.07 9.83
CA GLY A 242 -8.24 -7.07 10.69
C GLY A 242 -7.75 -8.30 9.93
N ARG A 243 -7.44 -8.17 8.63
CA ARG A 243 -6.83 -9.24 7.84
C ARG A 243 -5.40 -9.51 8.30
N GLU A 244 -4.96 -10.75 8.18
CA GLU A 244 -3.55 -11.09 8.37
C GLU A 244 -2.69 -10.49 7.27
N VAL A 245 -1.44 -10.13 7.60
CA VAL A 245 -0.51 -9.55 6.62
C VAL A 245 -0.33 -10.50 5.43
N GLY A 246 -0.53 -9.98 4.22
CA GLY A 246 -0.51 -10.76 2.98
C GLY A 246 -1.84 -11.41 2.60
N GLU A 247 -2.89 -11.30 3.41
CA GLU A 247 -4.23 -11.80 3.06
C GLU A 247 -4.88 -10.95 1.96
N PRO A 248 -5.45 -11.55 0.90
CA PRO A 248 -6.14 -10.85 -0.18
C PRO A 248 -7.35 -10.05 0.31
N LEU A 249 -7.62 -8.90 -0.31
CA LEU A 249 -8.79 -8.07 0.00
C LEU A 249 -10.11 -8.77 -0.34
N TRP A 250 -10.13 -9.53 -1.43
CA TRP A 250 -11.30 -10.26 -1.92
C TRP A 250 -10.89 -11.61 -2.46
N ALA A 251 -10.57 -12.55 -1.57
CA ALA A 251 -10.00 -13.85 -1.92
C ALA A 251 -10.87 -14.68 -2.89
N ASP A 252 -12.21 -14.58 -2.78
CA ASP A 252 -13.15 -15.29 -3.66
C ASP A 252 -13.13 -14.80 -5.11
N TRP A 253 -12.67 -13.58 -5.36
CA TRP A 253 -12.62 -12.94 -6.68
C TRP A 253 -11.20 -12.76 -7.19
N TYR A 254 -10.28 -12.35 -6.31
CA TYR A 254 -8.86 -12.20 -6.56
C TYR A 254 -8.08 -13.04 -5.55
N SER A 255 -7.82 -14.32 -5.89
CA SER A 255 -6.99 -15.19 -5.06
C SER A 255 -5.56 -14.65 -4.95
N LEU A 256 -4.82 -15.11 -3.96
CA LEU A 256 -3.40 -14.76 -3.79
C LEU A 256 -2.59 -15.06 -5.06
N GLU A 257 -2.86 -16.18 -5.71
CA GLU A 257 -2.19 -16.58 -6.96
C GLU A 257 -2.43 -15.57 -8.09
N ILE A 258 -3.69 -15.14 -8.29
CA ILE A 258 -4.04 -14.11 -9.28
C ILE A 258 -3.33 -12.80 -8.97
N LEU A 259 -3.33 -12.38 -7.70
CA LEU A 259 -2.66 -11.15 -7.28
C LEU A 259 -1.14 -11.20 -7.48
N GLU A 260 -0.51 -12.35 -7.25
CA GLU A 260 0.92 -12.55 -7.54
C GLU A 260 1.23 -12.52 -9.04
N GLN A 261 0.34 -13.06 -9.88
CA GLN A 261 0.46 -12.95 -11.34
C GLN A 261 0.33 -11.49 -11.78
N GLU A 262 -0.66 -10.77 -11.27
CA GLU A 262 -0.84 -9.34 -11.53
C GLU A 262 0.38 -8.53 -11.08
N ARG A 263 0.94 -8.82 -9.91
CA ARG A 263 2.16 -8.15 -9.43
C ARG A 263 3.33 -8.30 -10.40
N LYS A 264 3.53 -9.53 -10.93
CA LYS A 264 4.58 -9.79 -11.93
C LYS A 264 4.32 -9.05 -13.25
N ALA A 265 3.06 -9.03 -13.69
CA ALA A 265 2.67 -8.38 -14.95
C ALA A 265 2.77 -6.85 -14.89
N GLN A 266 2.33 -6.24 -13.78
CA GLN A 266 2.30 -4.78 -13.60
C GLN A 266 3.68 -4.19 -13.26
N GLY A 267 4.56 -4.97 -12.69
CA GLY A 267 5.83 -4.50 -12.12
C GLY A 267 5.63 -3.71 -10.81
N GLU A 268 6.71 -3.52 -10.05
CA GLU A 268 6.64 -3.04 -8.68
C GLU A 268 6.04 -1.63 -8.54
N ARG A 269 6.34 -0.71 -9.47
CA ARG A 269 5.80 0.66 -9.45
C ARG A 269 4.27 0.68 -9.54
N ASN A 270 3.71 -0.04 -10.52
CA ASN A 270 2.26 -0.09 -10.70
C ASN A 270 1.58 -0.89 -9.59
N TRP A 271 2.20 -2.00 -9.17
CA TRP A 271 1.69 -2.79 -8.06
C TRP A 271 1.59 -1.96 -6.78
N SER A 272 2.68 -1.29 -6.37
CA SER A 272 2.67 -0.44 -5.18
C SER A 272 1.62 0.67 -5.26
N ALA A 273 1.51 1.33 -6.41
CA ALA A 273 0.57 2.42 -6.62
C ALA A 273 -0.89 1.94 -6.68
N LEU A 274 -1.21 1.04 -7.62
CA LEU A 274 -2.59 0.70 -7.97
C LEU A 274 -3.19 -0.38 -7.07
N TYR A 275 -2.37 -1.37 -6.67
CA TYR A 275 -2.86 -2.49 -5.87
C TYR A 275 -2.64 -2.28 -4.38
N GLN A 276 -1.50 -1.73 -3.96
CA GLN A 276 -1.22 -1.45 -2.56
C GLN A 276 -1.58 -0.01 -2.13
N GLN A 277 -2.09 0.83 -3.04
CA GLN A 277 -2.48 2.22 -2.80
C GLN A 277 -1.34 3.08 -2.21
N ARG A 278 -0.10 2.72 -2.52
CA ARG A 278 1.12 3.38 -2.07
C ARG A 278 1.92 3.90 -3.27
N PRO A 279 1.46 4.97 -3.94
CA PRO A 279 2.24 5.61 -4.97
C PRO A 279 3.53 6.15 -4.36
N THR A 280 4.63 5.93 -5.04
CA THR A 280 5.96 6.36 -4.60
C THR A 280 6.55 7.32 -5.61
N PRO A 281 7.34 8.33 -5.17
CA PRO A 281 7.98 9.29 -6.07
C PRO A 281 8.85 8.58 -7.13
N GLU A 282 8.99 9.21 -8.29
CA GLU A 282 9.94 8.75 -9.31
C GLU A 282 11.38 8.95 -8.84
N SER A 283 11.62 10.02 -8.12
CA SER A 283 12.92 10.30 -7.50
C SER A 283 12.70 10.85 -6.09
N GLY A 284 13.31 10.21 -5.09
CA GLY A 284 13.42 10.76 -3.74
C GLY A 284 14.54 11.79 -3.67
N GLU A 285 14.54 12.59 -2.62
CA GLU A 285 15.60 13.58 -2.36
C GLU A 285 16.96 12.89 -2.10
N ILE A 286 16.95 11.82 -1.30
CA ILE A 286 18.14 11.07 -0.90
C ILE A 286 18.28 9.77 -1.68
N PHE A 287 17.17 9.05 -1.89
CA PHE A 287 17.13 7.78 -2.60
C PHE A 287 16.35 7.92 -3.89
N LYS A 288 16.96 7.52 -5.01
CA LYS A 288 16.31 7.59 -6.32
C LYS A 288 15.79 6.22 -6.74
N ARG A 289 14.59 6.20 -7.33
CA ARG A 289 13.97 4.96 -7.81
C ARG A 289 14.82 4.24 -8.85
N GLU A 290 15.48 4.96 -9.71
CA GLU A 290 16.37 4.41 -10.76
C GLU A 290 17.57 3.63 -10.21
N TRP A 291 17.91 3.80 -8.93
CA TRP A 291 18.97 3.06 -8.25
C TRP A 291 18.53 1.72 -7.70
N ILE A 292 17.22 1.44 -7.68
CA ILE A 292 16.69 0.18 -7.12
C ILE A 292 16.97 -0.95 -8.09
N ARG A 293 17.65 -1.98 -7.59
CA ARG A 293 17.96 -3.22 -8.30
C ARG A 293 17.33 -4.39 -7.56
N TYR A 294 16.97 -5.42 -8.32
CA TYR A 294 16.32 -6.60 -7.77
C TYR A 294 17.13 -7.86 -8.06
N TYR A 295 17.00 -8.86 -7.19
CA TYR A 295 17.51 -10.20 -7.42
C TYR A 295 16.36 -11.22 -7.37
N ASP A 296 16.56 -12.35 -8.06
CA ASP A 296 15.59 -13.45 -8.10
C ASP A 296 15.94 -14.54 -7.08
N GLU A 297 17.22 -14.88 -6.93
CA GLU A 297 17.71 -15.94 -6.05
C GLU A 297 18.80 -15.40 -5.13
N VAL A 298 18.80 -15.88 -3.87
CA VAL A 298 19.84 -15.54 -2.90
C VAL A 298 21.13 -16.29 -3.29
N PRO A 299 22.26 -15.58 -3.53
CA PRO A 299 23.51 -16.23 -3.83
C PRO A 299 23.98 -17.13 -2.69
N SER A 300 24.63 -18.22 -3.04
CA SER A 300 25.41 -19.01 -2.09
C SER A 300 26.66 -18.23 -1.65
N ASN A 301 27.14 -18.43 -0.44
CA ASN A 301 28.38 -17.83 0.03
C ASN A 301 28.34 -16.32 0.30
N LEU A 302 27.39 -15.90 1.13
CA LEU A 302 27.29 -14.53 1.63
C LEU A 302 27.85 -14.40 3.05
N LYS A 303 28.51 -13.29 3.35
CA LYS A 303 28.72 -12.84 4.73
C LYS A 303 27.46 -12.14 5.22
N ILE A 304 26.81 -12.71 6.22
CA ILE A 304 25.51 -12.25 6.71
C ILE A 304 25.69 -11.25 7.85
N PHE A 305 24.91 -10.18 7.82
CA PHE A 305 24.87 -9.11 8.80
C PHE A 305 23.43 -8.75 9.13
N GLY A 306 23.22 -8.10 10.28
CA GLY A 306 21.92 -7.57 10.63
C GLY A 306 22.01 -6.17 11.20
N ALA A 307 20.90 -5.47 11.21
CA ALA A 307 20.77 -4.17 11.86
C ALA A 307 19.37 -4.01 12.47
N SER A 308 19.27 -3.25 13.55
CA SER A 308 17.99 -2.94 14.19
C SER A 308 17.92 -1.50 14.64
N ASP A 309 16.72 -0.95 14.47
CA ASP A 309 16.23 0.21 15.20
C ASP A 309 15.13 -0.23 16.17
N TYR A 310 15.20 0.21 17.43
CA TYR A 310 14.36 -0.30 18.51
C TYR A 310 13.40 0.76 19.02
N ALA A 311 12.11 0.45 19.05
CA ALA A 311 11.09 1.22 19.75
C ALA A 311 10.53 0.44 20.95
N VAL A 312 10.15 1.15 22.02
CA VAL A 312 9.61 0.54 23.27
C VAL A 312 8.12 0.73 23.39
N SER A 313 7.50 1.50 22.50
CA SER A 313 6.11 1.92 22.61
C SER A 313 5.21 1.21 21.59
N GLU A 314 4.14 0.59 22.06
CA GLU A 314 3.09 0.03 21.20
C GLU A 314 2.30 1.09 20.40
N LYS A 315 2.47 2.38 20.69
CA LYS A 315 1.75 3.49 20.05
C LYS A 315 2.67 4.54 19.37
N GLY A 316 3.99 4.30 19.39
CA GLY A 316 5.00 5.22 18.84
C GLY A 316 5.60 4.73 17.53
N ASP A 317 6.92 4.81 17.46
CA ASP A 317 7.73 4.36 16.34
C ASP A 317 7.76 2.82 16.22
N TYR A 318 8.21 2.30 15.10
CA TYR A 318 8.33 0.87 14.87
C TYR A 318 9.70 0.35 15.31
N THR A 319 9.74 -0.88 15.82
CA THR A 319 10.97 -1.65 15.85
C THR A 319 11.17 -2.29 14.48
N VAL A 320 12.35 -2.09 13.91
CA VAL A 320 12.73 -2.66 12.62
C VAL A 320 13.95 -3.53 12.75
N HIS A 321 13.90 -4.72 12.15
CA HIS A 321 15.03 -5.64 12.00
C HIS A 321 15.30 -5.90 10.54
N GLY A 322 16.53 -5.65 10.08
CA GLY A 322 16.96 -5.94 8.72
C GLY A 322 18.13 -6.94 8.69
N VAL A 323 18.09 -7.87 7.75
CA VAL A 323 19.19 -8.81 7.49
C VAL A 323 19.69 -8.64 6.07
N PHE A 324 20.99 -8.57 5.90
CA PHE A 324 21.62 -8.40 4.60
C PHE A 324 22.88 -9.25 4.47
N GLY A 325 23.17 -9.64 3.24
CA GLY A 325 24.33 -10.44 2.89
C GLY A 325 25.26 -9.68 1.96
N VAL A 326 26.55 -9.87 2.10
CA VAL A 326 27.59 -9.29 1.24
C VAL A 326 28.31 -10.42 0.54
N ASP A 327 28.39 -10.36 -0.80
CA ASP A 327 29.11 -11.32 -1.61
C ASP A 327 30.59 -10.94 -1.80
N HIS A 328 31.31 -11.71 -2.61
CA HIS A 328 32.73 -11.50 -2.90
C HIS A 328 32.99 -10.30 -3.85
N LEU A 329 31.95 -9.78 -4.51
CA LEU A 329 32.01 -8.59 -5.38
C LEU A 329 31.54 -7.32 -4.64
N ASP A 330 31.36 -7.39 -3.33
CA ASP A 330 30.85 -6.31 -2.47
C ASP A 330 29.38 -5.93 -2.81
N GLN A 331 28.64 -6.83 -3.49
CA GLN A 331 27.22 -6.67 -3.71
C GLN A 331 26.46 -6.98 -2.41
N ILE A 332 25.45 -6.17 -2.12
CA ILE A 332 24.68 -6.23 -0.88
C ILE A 332 23.27 -6.68 -1.19
N TYR A 333 22.85 -7.79 -0.62
CA TYR A 333 21.55 -8.39 -0.78
C TYR A 333 20.72 -8.16 0.48
N ILE A 334 19.59 -7.47 0.37
CA ILE A 334 18.64 -7.36 1.49
C ILE A 334 17.86 -8.68 1.55
N LEU A 335 18.06 -9.45 2.64
CA LEU A 335 17.62 -10.86 2.71
C LEU A 335 16.32 -11.04 3.46
N ASP A 336 16.16 -10.29 4.57
CA ASP A 336 15.00 -10.41 5.45
C ASP A 336 14.72 -9.07 6.11
N TRP A 337 13.44 -8.79 6.37
CA TRP A 337 13.03 -7.50 6.89
C TRP A 337 11.79 -7.64 7.74
N MET A 338 11.84 -7.12 8.96
CA MET A 338 10.69 -7.08 9.86
C MET A 338 10.49 -5.67 10.39
N ARG A 339 9.25 -5.20 10.34
CA ARG A 339 8.81 -3.95 10.90
C ARG A 339 7.65 -4.24 11.86
N LEU A 340 7.84 -3.96 13.13
CA LEU A 340 6.95 -4.39 14.21
C LEU A 340 6.57 -3.21 15.10
N ARG A 341 5.30 -3.18 15.51
CA ARG A 341 4.82 -2.31 16.56
C ARG A 341 4.21 -3.17 17.65
N THR A 342 5.04 -3.58 18.60
CA THR A 342 4.68 -4.55 19.62
C THR A 342 5.52 -4.35 20.88
N ASP A 343 5.25 -5.15 21.92
CA ASP A 343 6.01 -5.16 23.15
C ASP A 343 7.46 -5.66 22.95
N PRO A 344 8.39 -5.29 23.85
CA PRO A 344 9.79 -5.69 23.74
C PRO A 344 10.04 -7.19 23.73
N LEU A 345 9.24 -7.99 24.40
CA LEU A 345 9.44 -9.45 24.44
C LEU A 345 9.19 -10.05 23.07
N THR A 346 8.11 -9.63 22.41
CA THR A 346 7.74 -10.12 21.09
C THR A 346 8.81 -9.79 20.03
N TRP A 347 9.28 -8.56 19.93
CA TRP A 347 10.30 -8.25 18.93
C TRP A 347 11.67 -8.84 19.24
N ILE A 348 12.00 -9.12 20.54
CA ILE A 348 13.21 -9.87 20.90
C ILE A 348 13.13 -11.32 20.39
N GLU A 349 11.97 -11.98 20.45
CA GLU A 349 11.77 -13.30 19.85
C GLU A 349 12.00 -13.27 18.34
N HIS A 350 11.51 -12.26 17.64
CA HIS A 350 11.75 -12.09 16.21
C HIS A 350 13.23 -11.87 15.90
N PHE A 351 13.93 -11.04 16.68
CA PHE A 351 15.38 -10.85 16.57
C PHE A 351 16.13 -12.18 16.73
N VAL A 352 15.83 -12.95 17.78
CA VAL A 352 16.46 -14.25 18.05
C VAL A 352 16.19 -15.23 16.90
N ASN A 353 14.98 -15.26 16.36
CA ASN A 353 14.62 -16.10 15.21
C ASN A 353 15.40 -15.72 13.94
N LEU A 354 15.59 -14.44 13.68
CA LEU A 354 16.42 -13.97 12.56
C LEU A 354 17.89 -14.39 12.75
N VAL A 355 18.42 -14.27 13.96
CA VAL A 355 19.80 -14.71 14.29
C VAL A 355 19.95 -16.23 14.07
N LYS A 356 18.98 -17.04 14.48
CA LYS A 356 18.99 -18.49 14.24
C LYS A 356 18.94 -18.86 12.76
N LYS A 357 18.04 -18.18 12.03
CA LYS A 357 17.79 -18.43 10.60
C LYS A 357 19.01 -18.08 9.76
N TRP A 358 19.54 -16.89 9.96
CA TRP A 358 20.53 -16.30 9.07
C TRP A 358 21.96 -16.39 9.58
N LYS A 359 22.18 -16.63 10.88
CA LYS A 359 23.50 -16.74 11.55
C LYS A 359 24.43 -15.57 11.23
N PRO A 360 23.99 -14.32 11.44
CA PRO A 360 24.78 -13.15 11.11
C PRO A 360 26.08 -13.09 11.92
N ILE A 361 27.14 -12.61 11.28
CA ILE A 361 28.45 -12.43 11.90
C ILE A 361 28.41 -11.28 12.92
N GLN A 362 27.67 -10.21 12.55
CA GLN A 362 27.57 -8.99 13.33
C GLN A 362 26.18 -8.39 13.17
N TRP A 363 25.74 -7.69 14.23
CA TRP A 363 24.46 -6.97 14.27
C TRP A 363 24.67 -5.52 14.69
N ALA A 364 24.26 -4.56 13.85
CA ALA A 364 24.34 -3.14 14.12
C ALA A 364 23.12 -2.66 14.90
N GLU A 365 23.35 -1.79 15.88
CA GLU A 365 22.30 -1.13 16.64
C GLU A 365 22.70 0.30 17.02
N GLU A 366 21.75 1.20 17.23
CA GLU A 366 22.04 2.54 17.68
C GLU A 366 22.31 2.55 19.20
N LYS A 367 23.36 3.26 19.62
CA LYS A 367 23.68 3.41 21.03
C LYS A 367 22.69 4.36 21.70
N GLY A 368 21.79 3.82 22.50
CA GLY A 368 20.73 4.62 23.12
C GLY A 368 20.30 4.11 24.49
N GLN A 369 19.32 4.82 25.07
CA GLN A 369 18.75 4.48 26.37
C GLN A 369 17.95 3.16 26.30
N ILE A 370 17.29 2.91 25.17
CA ILE A 370 16.53 1.68 24.91
C ILE A 370 17.44 0.46 24.96
N VAL A 371 18.52 0.49 24.20
CA VAL A 371 19.49 -0.64 24.17
C VAL A 371 20.10 -0.90 25.54
N ARG A 372 20.31 0.13 26.36
CA ARG A 372 20.82 -0.04 27.74
C ARG A 372 19.79 -0.71 28.64
N SER A 373 18.49 -0.36 28.51
CA SER A 373 17.44 -0.91 29.37
C SER A 373 17.09 -2.36 29.04
N ILE A 374 17.12 -2.74 27.76
CA ILE A 374 16.71 -4.06 27.28
C ILE A 374 17.88 -5.00 26.93
N GLY A 375 19.11 -4.47 26.91
CA GLY A 375 20.31 -5.21 26.50
C GLY A 375 20.50 -6.51 27.27
N SER A 376 20.30 -6.49 28.58
CA SER A 376 20.39 -7.68 29.45
C SER A 376 19.30 -8.73 29.12
N LEU A 377 18.12 -8.29 28.70
CA LEU A 377 17.03 -9.18 28.31
C LEU A 377 17.34 -9.87 26.98
N ILE A 378 17.86 -9.12 25.99
CA ILE A 378 18.31 -9.68 24.72
C ILE A 378 19.43 -10.72 24.96
N GLU A 379 20.45 -10.37 25.78
CA GLU A 379 21.53 -11.29 26.09
C GLU A 379 21.07 -12.57 26.81
N LYS A 380 20.12 -12.43 27.73
CA LYS A 380 19.51 -13.58 28.40
C LYS A 380 18.85 -14.48 27.37
N ARG A 381 18.04 -13.91 26.47
CA ARG A 381 17.31 -14.66 25.47
C ARG A 381 18.22 -15.31 24.43
N GLN A 382 19.30 -14.63 24.02
CA GLN A 382 20.33 -15.19 23.16
C GLN A 382 20.99 -16.42 23.78
N ARG A 383 21.22 -16.42 25.10
CA ARG A 383 21.79 -17.58 25.83
C ARG A 383 20.80 -18.73 25.90
N GLU A 384 19.54 -18.46 26.27
CA GLU A 384 18.49 -19.47 26.37
C GLU A 384 18.30 -20.20 25.04
N GLU A 385 18.25 -19.44 23.94
CA GLU A 385 18.01 -19.94 22.60
C GLU A 385 19.28 -20.33 21.81
N LYS A 386 20.45 -20.16 22.40
CA LYS A 386 21.76 -20.40 21.76
C LYS A 386 21.96 -19.64 20.45
N ALA A 387 21.39 -18.43 20.37
CA ALA A 387 21.39 -17.57 19.21
C ALA A 387 22.38 -16.40 19.41
N PHE A 388 23.64 -16.64 19.23
CA PHE A 388 24.68 -15.66 19.50
C PHE A 388 25.02 -14.83 18.26
N VAL A 389 25.14 -13.51 18.45
CA VAL A 389 25.64 -12.57 17.45
C VAL A 389 26.40 -11.44 18.16
N TYR A 390 27.48 -10.97 17.55
CA TYR A 390 28.18 -9.80 18.06
C TYR A 390 27.36 -8.52 17.74
N ARG A 391 26.94 -7.80 18.78
CA ARG A 391 26.13 -6.58 18.69
C ARG A 391 27.05 -5.36 18.72
N LYS A 392 27.17 -4.66 17.59
CA LYS A 392 27.97 -3.45 17.43
C LYS A 392 27.09 -2.20 17.57
N GLN A 393 27.43 -1.35 18.54
CA GLN A 393 26.69 -0.12 18.80
C GLN A 393 27.31 1.08 18.10
N PHE A 394 26.49 1.83 17.39
CA PHE A 394 26.86 3.07 16.70
C PHE A 394 26.30 4.29 17.42
N ALA A 395 27.12 5.35 17.55
CA ALA A 395 26.67 6.59 18.19
C ALA A 395 25.65 7.34 17.33
N SER A 396 24.60 7.89 17.97
CA SER A 396 23.57 8.75 17.35
C SER A 396 24.03 10.20 17.30
N SER A 397 25.15 10.51 16.64
CA SER A 397 25.79 11.83 16.75
C SER A 397 25.68 12.73 15.51
N THR A 398 25.04 12.27 14.44
CA THR A 398 24.95 12.99 13.15
C THR A 398 23.52 13.13 12.65
N ASP A 399 23.29 14.12 11.81
CA ASP A 399 22.04 14.31 11.08
C ASP A 399 21.62 13.02 10.38
N LYS A 400 20.34 12.68 10.44
CA LYS A 400 19.74 11.49 9.81
C LYS A 400 20.04 11.41 8.30
N VAL A 401 19.91 12.52 7.59
CA VAL A 401 20.21 12.61 6.16
C VAL A 401 21.67 12.26 5.90
N GLN A 402 22.59 12.81 6.67
CA GLN A 402 24.02 12.53 6.50
C GLN A 402 24.36 11.05 6.75
N ARG A 403 23.68 10.40 7.70
CA ARG A 403 23.87 8.97 7.99
C ARG A 403 23.45 8.07 6.83
N CYS A 404 22.45 8.48 6.05
CA CYS A 404 21.93 7.71 4.91
C CYS A 404 22.84 7.78 3.66
N HIS A 405 23.73 8.75 3.55
CA HIS A 405 24.56 8.94 2.34
C HIS A 405 25.44 7.75 2.01
N SER A 406 25.93 6.99 3.01
CA SER A 406 26.73 5.79 2.76
C SER A 406 25.92 4.71 2.05
N PHE A 407 24.69 4.47 2.49
CA PHE A 407 23.80 3.49 1.87
C PHE A 407 23.30 3.99 0.50
N ALA A 408 22.89 5.25 0.41
CA ALA A 408 22.43 5.88 -0.84
C ALA A 408 23.53 5.89 -1.92
N GLY A 409 24.76 6.16 -1.55
CA GLY A 409 25.91 6.12 -2.46
C GLY A 409 26.15 4.72 -3.04
N ARG A 410 26.01 3.66 -2.23
CA ARG A 410 26.12 2.27 -2.69
C ARG A 410 24.94 1.88 -3.59
N MET A 411 23.73 2.37 -3.30
CA MET A 411 22.57 2.19 -4.21
C MET A 411 22.80 2.86 -5.56
N ALA A 412 23.30 4.09 -5.57
CA ALA A 412 23.62 4.81 -6.81
C ALA A 412 24.65 4.07 -7.68
N GLN A 413 25.55 3.32 -7.05
CA GLN A 413 26.55 2.48 -7.74
C GLN A 413 25.96 1.11 -8.17
N GLY A 414 24.70 0.82 -7.86
CA GLY A 414 24.06 -0.45 -8.20
C GLY A 414 24.50 -1.62 -7.34
N MET A 415 25.11 -1.35 -6.18
CA MET A 415 25.66 -2.39 -5.30
C MET A 415 24.63 -2.99 -4.36
N ILE A 416 23.41 -2.41 -4.24
CA ILE A 416 22.36 -2.87 -3.34
C ILE A 416 21.22 -3.48 -4.13
N LEU A 417 20.86 -4.72 -3.75
CA LEU A 417 19.83 -5.50 -4.41
C LEU A 417 18.73 -5.88 -3.41
N PHE A 418 17.48 -5.72 -3.85
CA PHE A 418 16.28 -6.09 -3.11
C PHE A 418 15.69 -7.39 -3.66
N PRO A 419 15.04 -8.23 -2.84
CA PRO A 419 14.39 -9.41 -3.35
C PRO A 419 13.14 -9.02 -4.17
N LYS A 420 12.84 -9.79 -5.21
CA LYS A 420 11.56 -9.66 -5.91
C LYS A 420 10.44 -10.30 -5.08
N ASN A 421 9.24 -9.71 -5.16
CA ASN A 421 7.97 -10.32 -4.73
C ASN A 421 7.82 -10.63 -3.23
N LEU A 422 8.59 -10.00 -2.32
CA LEU A 422 8.34 -10.09 -0.89
C LEU A 422 7.48 -8.92 -0.41
N TYR A 423 6.52 -9.18 0.48
CA TYR A 423 5.51 -8.22 0.93
C TYR A 423 6.08 -6.95 1.57
N TRP A 424 7.22 -7.06 2.25
CA TRP A 424 7.87 -5.95 2.96
C TRP A 424 8.70 -5.02 2.04
N VAL A 425 8.99 -5.42 0.81
CA VAL A 425 9.85 -4.62 -0.11
C VAL A 425 9.19 -3.33 -0.53
N SER A 426 7.91 -3.37 -0.93
CA SER A 426 7.19 -2.17 -1.37
C SER A 426 7.05 -1.11 -0.27
N PRO A 427 6.67 -1.45 0.98
CA PRO A 427 6.66 -0.49 2.08
C PRO A 427 8.02 0.11 2.39
N LEU A 428 9.09 -0.69 2.36
CA LEU A 428 10.47 -0.23 2.56
C LEU A 428 10.88 0.79 1.48
N ILE A 429 10.69 0.45 0.22
CA ILE A 429 11.00 1.35 -0.90
C ILE A 429 10.17 2.64 -0.82
N ALA A 430 8.90 2.55 -0.47
CA ALA A 430 8.03 3.70 -0.33
C ALA A 430 8.52 4.67 0.75
N GLU A 431 8.98 4.18 1.89
CA GLU A 431 9.53 4.99 2.97
C GLU A 431 10.88 5.61 2.55
N MET A 432 11.77 4.83 1.94
CA MET A 432 13.03 5.34 1.38
C MET A 432 12.85 6.50 0.43
N LEU A 433 11.95 6.36 -0.56
CA LEU A 433 11.72 7.38 -1.58
C LEU A 433 11.02 8.64 -1.05
N LYS A 434 10.32 8.55 0.08
CA LYS A 434 9.72 9.70 0.76
C LYS A 434 10.63 10.38 1.78
N PHE A 435 11.73 9.74 2.15
CA PHE A 435 12.67 10.31 3.12
C PHE A 435 13.36 11.58 2.55
N PRO A 436 13.49 12.68 3.32
CA PRO A 436 13.27 12.80 4.77
C PRO A 436 11.85 13.24 5.19
N VAL A 437 10.90 13.41 4.29
CA VAL A 437 9.55 13.95 4.56
C VAL A 437 8.57 12.88 5.09
N SER A 438 8.98 11.62 5.14
CA SER A 438 8.15 10.51 5.63
C SER A 438 7.73 10.71 7.08
N LYS A 439 6.51 10.29 7.44
CA LYS A 439 6.01 10.27 8.82
C LYS A 439 6.81 9.33 9.73
N TYR A 440 7.25 8.22 9.19
CA TYR A 440 8.09 7.23 9.84
C TYR A 440 9.37 7.08 9.02
N ASP A 441 10.48 6.96 9.69
CA ASP A 441 11.81 6.79 9.09
C ASP A 441 12.61 5.64 9.72
N ASP A 442 11.92 4.82 10.53
CA ASP A 442 12.51 3.70 11.26
C ASP A 442 13.23 2.70 10.34
N GLN A 443 12.65 2.44 9.15
CA GLN A 443 13.26 1.56 8.17
C GLN A 443 14.51 2.18 7.55
N VAL A 444 14.50 3.49 7.33
CA VAL A 444 15.65 4.23 6.80
C VAL A 444 16.77 4.29 7.83
N ASP A 445 16.46 4.36 9.14
CA ASP A 445 17.46 4.30 10.19
C ASP A 445 18.21 2.94 10.20
N VAL A 446 17.50 1.82 9.97
CA VAL A 446 18.14 0.50 9.81
C VAL A 446 19.02 0.44 8.56
N LEU A 447 18.59 1.00 7.43
CA LEU A 447 19.43 1.09 6.21
C LEU A 447 20.68 1.95 6.46
N SER A 448 20.53 3.03 7.23
CA SER A 448 21.64 3.89 7.64
C SER A 448 22.67 3.12 8.50
N LEU A 449 22.20 2.33 9.48
CA LEU A 449 23.05 1.46 10.29
C LEU A 449 23.76 0.41 9.44
N CYS A 450 23.06 -0.18 8.46
CA CYS A 450 23.62 -1.07 7.46
C CYS A 450 24.77 -0.37 6.71
N GLY A 451 24.52 0.81 6.12
CA GLY A 451 25.55 1.58 5.39
C GLY A 451 26.78 1.91 6.24
N ARG A 452 26.58 2.28 7.51
CA ARG A 452 27.69 2.55 8.46
C ARG A 452 28.50 1.30 8.76
N MET A 453 27.84 0.17 9.00
CA MET A 453 28.51 -1.09 9.30
C MET A 453 29.31 -1.59 8.09
N LEU A 454 28.78 -1.46 6.89
CA LEU A 454 29.43 -1.89 5.65
C LEU A 454 30.73 -1.13 5.33
N ASN A 455 30.96 0.04 5.92
CA ASN A 455 32.24 0.73 5.77
C ASN A 455 33.40 0.00 6.48
N ASP A 456 33.08 -0.87 7.45
CA ASP A 456 34.04 -1.60 8.26
C ASP A 456 34.11 -3.10 7.90
N VAL A 457 33.37 -3.54 6.87
CA VAL A 457 33.22 -4.96 6.51
C VAL A 457 34.02 -5.27 5.24
N SER A 458 34.74 -6.40 5.27
CA SER A 458 35.38 -6.95 4.07
C SER A 458 34.41 -7.83 3.28
N PRO A 459 34.50 -7.88 1.95
CA PRO A 459 33.72 -8.77 1.09
C PRO A 459 33.83 -10.25 1.52
N ALA A 460 32.92 -11.09 1.02
CA ALA A 460 33.01 -12.53 1.21
C ALA A 460 34.24 -13.10 0.48
N ASP A 461 34.69 -14.25 0.91
CA ASP A 461 35.72 -14.95 0.19
C ASP A 461 35.22 -15.41 -1.17
N ILE A 462 36.09 -15.42 -2.17
CA ILE A 462 35.76 -15.95 -3.50
C ILE A 462 35.26 -17.39 -3.31
N PRO A 463 34.08 -17.77 -3.88
CA PRO A 463 33.65 -19.15 -3.83
C PRO A 463 34.76 -20.03 -4.39
N LYS A 464 35.23 -21.01 -3.62
CA LYS A 464 36.03 -22.06 -4.21
C LYS A 464 35.10 -22.75 -5.20
N GLU A 465 35.28 -22.54 -6.47
CA GLU A 465 34.75 -23.46 -7.48
C GLU A 465 35.15 -24.84 -6.99
N ASP A 466 34.22 -25.79 -6.97
CA ASP A 466 34.52 -27.19 -6.66
C ASP A 466 35.75 -27.55 -7.49
N ALA A 467 36.87 -27.71 -6.82
CA ALA A 467 38.13 -27.80 -7.47
C ALA A 467 38.00 -28.90 -8.50
N VAL A 468 38.00 -28.52 -9.78
CA VAL A 468 38.29 -29.48 -10.84
C VAL A 468 39.51 -30.16 -10.36
N PRO A 469 39.52 -31.49 -10.07
CA PRO A 469 40.65 -32.16 -9.44
C PRO A 469 41.87 -31.77 -10.29
N GLU A 470 42.78 -31.04 -9.66
CA GLU A 470 44.03 -30.64 -10.32
C GLU A 470 44.56 -31.91 -10.95
N PHE A 471 44.65 -31.91 -12.27
CA PHE A 471 45.20 -33.04 -13.00
C PHE A 471 46.68 -33.12 -12.64
N ARG A 472 46.89 -33.75 -11.47
CA ARG A 472 48.24 -34.02 -10.99
C ARG A 472 48.83 -35.11 -11.88
N MET A 473 49.78 -34.77 -12.67
CA MET A 473 50.54 -35.78 -13.39
C MET A 473 51.10 -36.78 -12.37
N PRO A 474 50.83 -38.06 -12.52
CA PRO A 474 51.30 -39.06 -11.61
C PRO A 474 52.83 -39.02 -11.59
N THR A 475 53.40 -39.10 -10.42
CA THR A 475 54.86 -39.17 -10.26
C THR A 475 55.41 -40.44 -10.92
N PHE A 476 56.69 -40.43 -11.30
CA PHE A 476 57.35 -41.57 -11.92
C PHE A 476 57.20 -42.87 -11.08
N ASN A 477 57.13 -42.76 -9.78
CA ASN A 477 56.89 -43.89 -8.86
C ASN A 477 55.45 -44.44 -8.95
N GLU A 478 54.47 -43.60 -9.04
CA GLU A 478 53.03 -43.97 -9.20
C GLU A 478 52.82 -44.66 -10.58
N LEU A 479 53.46 -44.16 -11.64
CA LEU A 479 53.44 -44.82 -12.95
C LEU A 479 54.17 -46.19 -12.95
N ARG A 480 55.17 -46.33 -12.09
CA ARG A 480 55.93 -47.59 -11.95
C ARG A 480 55.14 -48.64 -11.14
N GLU A 481 54.34 -48.22 -10.19
CA GLU A 481 53.44 -49.10 -9.41
C GLU A 481 52.19 -49.52 -10.24
N SER A 482 51.64 -48.65 -11.06
CA SER A 482 50.50 -48.95 -11.91
C SER A 482 50.84 -49.95 -13.06
N ASN A 483 52.15 -50.05 -13.40
CA ASN A 483 52.62 -50.97 -14.46
C ASN A 483 53.22 -52.27 -13.91
N ARG A 484 52.98 -52.64 -12.67
CA ARG A 484 53.33 -53.96 -12.19
C ARG A 484 52.30 -54.98 -12.67
N PRO A 485 52.70 -56.01 -13.49
CA PRO A 485 51.77 -57.07 -13.85
C PRO A 485 51.38 -57.84 -12.59
N GLU A 486 50.09 -58.00 -12.33
CA GLU A 486 49.59 -58.90 -11.31
C GLU A 486 50.04 -60.30 -11.64
N LEU A 487 50.93 -60.85 -10.83
CA LEU A 487 51.24 -62.25 -10.84
C LEU A 487 50.01 -63.04 -10.34
N VAL A 488 49.19 -63.48 -11.26
CA VAL A 488 48.13 -64.46 -10.99
C VAL A 488 48.80 -65.73 -10.48
N ARG A 489 48.73 -65.99 -9.17
CA ARG A 489 49.03 -67.26 -8.59
C ARG A 489 47.78 -68.15 -8.74
N TYR A 490 47.85 -69.05 -9.70
CA TYR A 490 47.04 -70.24 -9.65
C TYR A 490 47.65 -71.21 -8.60
N LEU A 491 46.87 -71.52 -7.58
CA LEU A 491 46.82 -72.84 -6.94
C LEU A 491 45.42 -73.05 -6.34
#